data_5176f4a49fd030948640094ca10e3df3
#
_entry.id   5176f4a49fd030948640094ca10e3df3
#
_cell.length_a   1.000
_cell.length_b   1.000
_cell.length_c   1.000
_cell.angle_alpha   90.00
_cell.angle_beta   90.00
_cell.angle_gamma   90.00
#
_symmetry.space_group_name_H-M   'P 1'
#
loop_
_entity.id
_entity.type
_entity.pdbx_description
1 polymer ?
#
loop_
_entity_poly.entity_id
_entity_poly.type
_entity_poly.pdbx_seq_one_letter_code
_entity_poly.pdbx_strand_id
1 'polypeptide(L)'
;MVKNQKSKGLGRGIDALFGGNFDSIENLEKVDTMNETVEEISISEIRPNPYQPRKDFNEEALQELADSIREQGVFQPIIVRKSSIKGYELVAGERRLRASKLAGKETIPAIIREYSEEIMIQVAVVENLQREDLRPIDEALAYKSLMDALKLNQEEVAKKIGKSRPYIANFLRLLSLPLEIQTQLQEGQLSVGHARALLGLKKADKIVPLSKKVIEEGMTVRALEELIQTMNEPVEKVKKIK
;
A
#
# COMPACT_ATOMS: atom_id res chain seq x y z
N MET A 1 3.25 41.13 12.25
CA MET A 1 4.28 40.16 11.86
C MET A 1 3.72 38.78 12.12
N VAL A 2 3.17 38.15 11.10
CA VAL A 2 2.58 36.80 11.19
C VAL A 2 3.70 35.81 10.81
N LYS A 3 4.09 34.95 11.74
CA LYS A 3 5.07 33.88 11.52
C LYS A 3 4.40 32.78 10.69
N ASN A 4 4.83 32.66 9.44
CA ASN A 4 4.48 31.59 8.54
C ASN A 4 5.17 30.28 9.03
N GLN A 5 4.43 29.36 9.63
CA GLN A 5 4.90 28.03 9.93
C GLN A 5 4.92 27.23 8.62
N LYS A 6 6.11 27.05 8.06
CA LYS A 6 6.35 26.12 6.97
C LYS A 6 6.06 24.70 7.49
N SER A 7 5.01 24.07 6.97
CA SER A 7 4.79 22.65 7.08
C SER A 7 6.02 21.92 6.49
N LYS A 8 6.72 21.17 7.33
CA LYS A 8 7.80 20.27 6.87
C LYS A 8 7.15 19.10 6.15
N GLY A 9 6.96 19.26 4.84
CA GLY A 9 6.36 18.26 3.98
C GLY A 9 7.23 17.00 3.86
N LEU A 10 6.54 15.88 3.78
CA LEU A 10 7.02 14.52 3.49
C LEU A 10 7.84 14.41 2.18
N GLY A 11 7.81 15.43 1.31
CA GLY A 11 8.42 15.42 -0.03
C GLY A 11 9.93 15.20 -0.08
N ARG A 12 10.69 15.56 0.99
CA ARG A 12 12.16 15.35 0.99
C ARG A 12 12.60 13.88 1.13
N GLY A 13 11.72 13.00 1.60
CA GLY A 13 12.02 11.57 1.72
C GLY A 13 11.91 10.83 0.38
N ILE A 14 11.03 11.29 -0.48
CA ILE A 14 10.74 10.64 -1.78
C ILE A 14 11.83 10.98 -2.81
N ASP A 15 12.32 12.21 -2.86
CA ASP A 15 13.43 12.59 -3.74
C ASP A 15 14.72 11.81 -3.44
N ALA A 16 14.94 11.44 -2.17
CA ALA A 16 16.05 10.58 -1.76
C ALA A 16 15.82 9.09 -2.13
N LEU A 17 14.57 8.70 -2.37
CA LEU A 17 14.17 7.34 -2.68
C LEU A 17 14.54 6.90 -4.10
N PHE A 18 14.54 7.83 -5.03
CA PHE A 18 14.65 7.50 -6.46
C PHE A 18 15.96 7.95 -7.11
N GLY A 19 16.97 8.34 -6.31
CA GLY A 19 18.34 8.53 -6.79
C GLY A 19 18.48 9.48 -7.97
N GLY A 20 17.80 10.62 -7.94
CA GLY A 20 18.02 11.72 -8.90
C GLY A 20 17.48 11.53 -10.33
N ASN A 21 16.93 10.36 -10.66
CA ASN A 21 16.36 10.06 -11.99
C ASN A 21 14.89 9.60 -11.96
N PHE A 22 14.23 9.67 -10.80
CA PHE A 22 12.83 9.35 -10.69
C PHE A 22 12.06 10.57 -10.19
N ASP A 23 11.22 11.10 -11.04
CA ASP A 23 10.18 12.00 -10.62
C ASP A 23 9.33 11.34 -9.54
N SER A 24 9.16 11.99 -8.38
CA SER A 24 8.22 11.53 -7.35
C SER A 24 6.86 11.26 -8.00
N ILE A 25 6.01 10.43 -7.39
CA ILE A 25 4.65 10.19 -7.92
C ILE A 25 3.89 11.50 -8.12
N GLU A 26 4.12 12.51 -7.26
CA GLU A 26 3.62 13.87 -7.49
C GLU A 26 4.19 14.52 -8.75
N ASN A 27 5.41 14.16 -9.16
CA ASN A 27 6.01 14.61 -10.43
C ASN A 27 5.60 13.71 -11.59
N LEU A 28 5.22 12.44 -11.35
CA LEU A 28 4.61 11.60 -12.38
C LEU A 28 3.22 12.13 -12.78
N GLU A 29 2.49 12.71 -11.84
CA GLU A 29 1.22 13.40 -12.12
C GLU A 29 1.39 14.85 -12.59
N LYS A 30 2.54 15.48 -12.36
CA LYS A 30 2.87 16.78 -12.95
C LYS A 30 3.19 16.58 -14.42
N VAL A 31 2.28 17.01 -15.24
CA VAL A 31 2.49 17.14 -16.68
C VAL A 31 3.54 18.22 -16.88
N ASP A 32 4.72 17.84 -17.34
CA ASP A 32 5.70 18.82 -17.80
C ASP A 32 5.23 19.34 -19.17
N THR A 33 4.33 20.35 -19.11
CA THR A 33 3.61 20.89 -20.27
C THR A 33 4.52 21.44 -21.36
N MET A 34 5.82 21.50 -21.13
CA MET A 34 6.77 22.03 -22.10
C MET A 34 7.32 20.96 -23.09
N ASN A 35 7.24 19.65 -22.74
CA ASN A 35 7.83 18.59 -23.58
C ASN A 35 6.95 17.36 -23.79
N GLU A 36 5.74 17.28 -23.23
CA GLU A 36 4.89 16.10 -23.34
C GLU A 36 3.69 16.33 -24.26
N THR A 37 3.51 15.43 -25.20
CA THR A 37 2.37 15.46 -26.11
C THR A 37 1.17 14.79 -25.45
N VAL A 38 0.07 15.51 -25.34
CA VAL A 38 -1.23 14.95 -24.91
C VAL A 38 -1.94 14.42 -26.15
N GLU A 39 -2.32 13.15 -26.13
CA GLU A 39 -3.04 12.48 -27.22
C GLU A 39 -4.42 12.02 -26.73
N GLU A 40 -5.42 12.09 -27.62
CA GLU A 40 -6.74 11.50 -27.36
C GLU A 40 -6.69 10.00 -27.66
N ILE A 41 -6.85 9.19 -26.61
CA ILE A 41 -6.78 7.73 -26.72
C ILE A 41 -8.18 7.14 -26.48
N SER A 42 -8.55 6.14 -27.31
CA SER A 42 -9.79 5.40 -27.10
C SER A 42 -9.78 4.68 -25.74
N ILE A 43 -10.81 4.93 -24.94
CA ILE A 43 -10.95 4.31 -23.61
C ILE A 43 -11.00 2.79 -23.70
N SER A 44 -11.47 2.23 -24.82
CA SER A 44 -11.53 0.79 -25.05
C SER A 44 -10.15 0.14 -25.25
N GLU A 45 -9.13 0.93 -25.60
CA GLU A 45 -7.75 0.46 -25.78
C GLU A 45 -6.93 0.52 -24.50
N ILE A 46 -7.49 1.12 -23.42
CA ILE A 46 -6.78 1.31 -22.15
C ILE A 46 -7.17 0.20 -21.17
N ARG A 47 -6.18 -0.58 -20.76
CA ARG A 47 -6.33 -1.59 -19.71
C ARG A 47 -5.98 -0.99 -18.35
N PRO A 48 -6.70 -1.41 -17.28
CA PRO A 48 -6.32 -1.06 -15.92
C PRO A 48 -4.91 -1.55 -15.60
N ASN A 49 -4.24 -0.91 -14.65
CA ASN A 49 -2.97 -1.36 -14.14
C ASN A 49 -3.14 -2.73 -13.43
N PRO A 50 -2.51 -3.82 -13.90
CA PRO A 50 -2.66 -5.13 -13.28
C PRO A 50 -2.08 -5.21 -11.86
N TYR A 51 -1.22 -4.26 -11.50
CA TYR A 51 -0.56 -4.18 -10.19
C TYR A 51 -1.28 -3.27 -9.21
N GLN A 52 -2.41 -2.64 -9.59
CA GLN A 52 -3.15 -1.72 -8.73
C GLN A 52 -4.14 -2.48 -7.84
N PRO A 53 -3.94 -2.52 -6.52
CA PRO A 53 -4.77 -3.32 -5.60
C PRO A 53 -6.11 -2.67 -5.24
N ARG A 54 -6.34 -1.40 -5.65
CA ARG A 54 -7.55 -0.66 -5.26
C ARG A 54 -8.80 -1.22 -5.92
N LYS A 55 -9.61 -1.96 -5.14
CA LYS A 55 -10.90 -2.49 -5.55
C LYS A 55 -12.08 -1.63 -5.08
N ASP A 56 -11.91 -0.93 -3.97
CA ASP A 56 -12.97 -0.14 -3.34
C ASP A 56 -12.86 1.34 -3.74
N PHE A 57 -13.87 1.83 -4.44
CA PHE A 57 -14.04 3.23 -4.79
C PHE A 57 -15.35 3.70 -4.16
N ASN A 58 -15.34 4.89 -3.57
CA ASN A 58 -16.58 5.55 -3.17
C ASN A 58 -17.37 5.87 -4.44
N GLU A 59 -18.50 5.19 -4.63
CA GLU A 59 -19.34 5.29 -5.82
C GLU A 59 -19.92 6.71 -5.98
N GLU A 60 -20.32 7.36 -4.89
CA GLU A 60 -20.84 8.73 -4.91
C GLU A 60 -19.78 9.71 -5.44
N ALA A 61 -18.56 9.68 -4.87
CA ALA A 61 -17.47 10.55 -5.32
C ALA A 61 -16.97 10.22 -6.73
N LEU A 62 -17.22 9.00 -7.24
CA LEU A 62 -16.91 8.64 -8.61
C LEU A 62 -18.00 9.17 -9.57
N GLN A 63 -19.26 9.14 -9.14
CA GLN A 63 -20.38 9.69 -9.90
C GLN A 63 -20.29 11.21 -10.05
N GLU A 64 -19.97 11.92 -8.95
CA GLU A 64 -19.72 13.38 -9.00
C GLU A 64 -18.63 13.75 -10.01
N LEU A 65 -17.53 12.97 -10.02
CA LEU A 65 -16.46 13.17 -10.98
C LEU A 65 -16.92 12.87 -12.43
N ALA A 66 -17.75 11.84 -12.62
CA ALA A 66 -18.29 11.51 -13.94
C ALA A 66 -19.21 12.62 -14.47
N ASP A 67 -20.02 13.22 -13.61
CA ASP A 67 -20.89 14.32 -13.98
C ASP A 67 -20.09 15.58 -14.36
N SER A 68 -19.05 15.90 -13.59
CA SER A 68 -18.11 16.96 -13.93
C SER A 68 -17.41 16.72 -15.29
N ILE A 69 -16.94 15.48 -15.53
CA ILE A 69 -16.31 15.12 -16.81
C ILE A 69 -17.29 15.17 -17.98
N ARG A 70 -18.56 14.88 -17.75
CA ARG A 70 -19.59 14.99 -18.80
C ARG A 70 -19.78 16.41 -19.26
N GLU A 71 -19.77 17.36 -18.32
CA GLU A 71 -19.97 18.80 -18.60
C GLU A 71 -18.73 19.50 -19.11
N GLN A 72 -17.59 19.26 -18.50
CA GLN A 72 -16.40 20.07 -18.69
C GLN A 72 -15.25 19.32 -19.39
N GLY A 73 -15.36 17.99 -19.54
CA GLY A 73 -14.27 17.14 -20.04
C GLY A 73 -13.24 16.79 -18.96
N VAL A 74 -12.15 16.19 -19.38
CA VAL A 74 -11.03 15.79 -18.51
C VAL A 74 -9.94 16.85 -18.59
N PHE A 75 -9.78 17.65 -17.55
CA PHE A 75 -8.76 18.72 -17.50
C PHE A 75 -7.33 18.18 -17.39
N GLN A 76 -7.14 17.17 -16.57
CA GLN A 76 -5.83 16.58 -16.32
C GLN A 76 -5.73 15.25 -17.05
N PRO A 77 -4.81 15.09 -18.02
CA PRO A 77 -4.67 13.84 -18.75
C PRO A 77 -4.31 12.69 -17.83
N ILE A 78 -4.66 11.49 -18.24
CA ILE A 78 -4.16 10.26 -17.61
C ILE A 78 -2.76 9.94 -18.14
N ILE A 79 -2.03 9.10 -17.42
CA ILE A 79 -0.72 8.62 -17.87
C ILE A 79 -0.86 7.16 -18.23
N VAL A 80 -0.40 6.81 -19.42
CA VAL A 80 -0.43 5.45 -19.95
C VAL A 80 0.95 5.06 -20.49
N ARG A 81 1.21 3.75 -20.59
CA ARG A 81 2.31 3.20 -21.37
C ARG A 81 1.79 2.33 -22.51
N LYS A 82 2.59 2.13 -23.55
CA LYS A 82 2.28 1.15 -24.58
C LYS A 82 2.33 -0.27 -23.97
N SER A 83 1.28 -1.04 -24.20
CA SER A 83 1.24 -2.43 -23.75
C SER A 83 2.10 -3.31 -24.65
N SER A 84 2.75 -4.31 -24.06
CA SER A 84 3.52 -5.32 -24.81
C SER A 84 2.64 -6.21 -25.70
N ILE A 85 1.32 -6.27 -25.45
CA ILE A 85 0.42 -7.14 -26.21
C ILE A 85 -0.35 -6.32 -27.25
N LYS A 86 -1.14 -5.33 -26.83
CA LYS A 86 -1.91 -4.42 -27.70
C LYS A 86 -2.51 -3.28 -26.87
N GLY A 87 -2.55 -2.07 -27.43
CA GLY A 87 -3.15 -0.90 -26.78
C GLY A 87 -2.26 -0.33 -25.68
N TYR A 88 -2.89 0.19 -24.63
CA TYR A 88 -2.22 0.91 -23.56
C TYR A 88 -2.53 0.31 -22.19
N GLU A 89 -1.62 0.50 -21.26
CA GLU A 89 -1.80 0.16 -19.85
C GLU A 89 -1.77 1.45 -19.02
N LEU A 90 -2.74 1.59 -18.14
CA LEU A 90 -2.85 2.75 -17.27
C LEU A 90 -1.70 2.76 -16.24
N VAL A 91 -1.01 3.89 -16.14
CA VAL A 91 0.02 4.14 -15.11
C VAL A 91 -0.58 4.92 -13.95
N ALA A 92 -1.24 6.04 -14.25
CA ALA A 92 -1.89 6.90 -13.25
C ALA A 92 -3.20 7.50 -13.79
N GLY A 93 -4.17 7.73 -12.90
CA GLY A 93 -5.45 8.33 -13.25
C GLY A 93 -6.63 7.35 -13.28
N GLU A 94 -6.64 6.26 -12.52
CA GLU A 94 -7.70 5.24 -12.47
C GLU A 94 -9.10 5.87 -12.24
N ARG A 95 -9.22 6.83 -11.30
CA ARG A 95 -10.51 7.50 -11.05
C ARG A 95 -11.00 8.28 -12.28
N ARG A 96 -10.10 8.96 -12.99
CA ARG A 96 -10.42 9.72 -14.21
C ARG A 96 -10.85 8.79 -15.33
N LEU A 97 -10.15 7.67 -15.53
CA LEU A 97 -10.52 6.66 -16.53
C LEU A 97 -11.91 6.06 -16.24
N ARG A 98 -12.19 5.67 -14.99
CA ARG A 98 -13.49 5.11 -14.59
C ARG A 98 -14.62 6.14 -14.72
N ALA A 99 -14.40 7.35 -14.23
CA ALA A 99 -15.37 8.42 -14.34
C ALA A 99 -15.66 8.79 -15.81
N SER A 100 -14.67 8.78 -16.70
CA SER A 100 -14.85 8.98 -18.14
C SER A 100 -15.68 7.88 -18.78
N LYS A 101 -15.50 6.63 -18.37
CA LYS A 101 -16.38 5.50 -18.80
C LYS A 101 -17.81 5.71 -18.34
N LEU A 102 -18.04 6.10 -17.07
CA LEU A 102 -19.37 6.41 -16.54
C LEU A 102 -19.99 7.63 -17.20
N ALA A 103 -19.20 8.61 -17.59
CA ALA A 103 -19.63 9.79 -18.34
C ALA A 103 -20.00 9.48 -19.80
N GLY A 104 -19.73 8.26 -20.30
CA GLY A 104 -20.00 7.85 -21.68
C GLY A 104 -19.03 8.46 -22.71
N LYS A 105 -17.82 8.84 -22.30
CA LYS A 105 -16.78 9.33 -23.22
C LYS A 105 -16.17 8.17 -24.00
N GLU A 106 -15.87 8.37 -25.28
CA GLU A 106 -15.22 7.38 -26.15
C GLU A 106 -13.70 7.49 -26.06
N THR A 107 -13.17 8.71 -25.86
CA THR A 107 -11.76 9.01 -25.74
C THR A 107 -11.45 9.72 -24.43
N ILE A 108 -10.18 9.74 -24.07
CA ILE A 108 -9.66 10.46 -22.91
C ILE A 108 -8.28 11.02 -23.22
N PRO A 109 -7.99 12.27 -22.82
CA PRO A 109 -6.66 12.85 -22.98
C PRO A 109 -5.64 12.07 -22.12
N ALA A 110 -4.57 11.63 -22.75
CA ALA A 110 -3.54 10.80 -22.16
C ALA A 110 -2.14 11.23 -22.58
N ILE A 111 -1.18 11.01 -21.70
CA ILE A 111 0.24 11.15 -21.96
C ILE A 111 0.82 9.75 -22.06
N ILE A 112 1.50 9.47 -23.17
CA ILE A 112 2.17 8.21 -23.41
C ILE A 112 3.59 8.32 -22.92
N ARG A 113 3.96 7.51 -21.90
CA ARG A 113 5.34 7.40 -21.40
C ARG A 113 5.86 5.99 -21.55
N GLU A 114 7.15 5.85 -21.77
CA GLU A 114 7.81 4.54 -21.77
C GLU A 114 8.21 4.18 -20.34
N TYR A 115 7.52 3.18 -19.78
CA TYR A 115 7.84 2.62 -18.46
C TYR A 115 8.10 1.13 -18.57
N SER A 116 9.18 0.68 -17.94
CA SER A 116 9.42 -0.74 -17.76
C SER A 116 8.40 -1.35 -16.79
N GLU A 117 8.29 -2.68 -16.80
CA GLU A 117 7.37 -3.39 -15.90
C GLU A 117 7.73 -3.16 -14.42
N GLU A 118 9.03 -3.09 -14.11
CA GLU A 118 9.52 -2.79 -12.77
C GLU A 118 9.05 -1.42 -12.27
N ILE A 119 9.07 -0.42 -13.15
CA ILE A 119 8.59 0.93 -12.83
C ILE A 119 7.09 0.92 -12.57
N MET A 120 6.31 0.19 -13.37
CA MET A 120 4.86 0.05 -13.18
C MET A 120 4.51 -0.53 -11.81
N ILE A 121 5.22 -1.57 -11.40
CA ILE A 121 5.06 -2.19 -10.07
C ILE A 121 5.43 -1.20 -8.97
N GLN A 122 6.55 -0.48 -9.12
CA GLN A 122 6.98 0.52 -8.15
C GLN A 122 5.92 1.61 -7.96
N VAL A 123 5.45 2.19 -9.04
CA VAL A 123 4.44 3.26 -9.02
C VAL A 123 3.16 2.78 -8.33
N ALA A 124 2.65 1.61 -8.70
CA ALA A 124 1.44 1.06 -8.12
C ALA A 124 1.57 0.76 -6.62
N VAL A 125 2.71 0.22 -6.19
CA VAL A 125 2.96 -0.12 -4.79
C VAL A 125 3.17 1.14 -3.96
N VAL A 126 3.94 2.13 -4.46
CA VAL A 126 4.22 3.36 -3.72
C VAL A 126 2.96 4.24 -3.63
N GLU A 127 2.16 4.37 -4.70
CA GLU A 127 0.86 5.05 -4.65
C GLU A 127 -0.02 4.44 -3.54
N ASN A 128 -0.10 3.11 -3.51
CA ASN A 128 -0.88 2.41 -2.49
C ASN A 128 -0.32 2.63 -1.07
N LEU A 129 1.01 2.65 -0.90
CA LEU A 129 1.67 2.88 0.40
C LEU A 129 1.52 4.32 0.92
N GLN A 130 1.20 5.29 0.07
CA GLN A 130 0.96 6.69 0.47
C GLN A 130 -0.45 6.93 1.00
N ARG A 131 -1.32 5.92 0.98
CA ARG A 131 -2.68 6.03 1.53
C ARG A 131 -2.62 6.12 3.06
N GLU A 132 -3.32 7.08 3.62
CA GLU A 132 -3.40 7.29 5.08
C GLU A 132 -4.21 6.17 5.79
N ASP A 133 -4.99 5.39 5.04
CA ASP A 133 -5.94 4.38 5.55
C ASP A 133 -5.49 2.92 5.30
N LEU A 134 -4.19 2.69 5.03
CA LEU A 134 -3.68 1.33 4.81
C LEU A 134 -3.82 0.46 6.06
N ARG A 135 -4.48 -0.68 5.90
CA ARG A 135 -4.55 -1.71 6.93
C ARG A 135 -3.20 -2.43 7.07
N PRO A 136 -2.83 -2.87 8.27
CA PRO A 136 -1.50 -3.43 8.52
C PRO A 136 -1.10 -4.61 7.63
N ILE A 137 -2.05 -5.46 7.27
CA ILE A 137 -1.79 -6.60 6.37
C ILE A 137 -1.58 -6.15 4.93
N ASP A 138 -2.33 -5.13 4.47
CA ASP A 138 -2.18 -4.58 3.12
C ASP A 138 -0.81 -3.90 2.97
N GLU A 139 -0.37 -3.19 4.02
CA GLU A 139 0.97 -2.59 4.09
C GLU A 139 2.07 -3.66 4.04
N ALA A 140 1.90 -4.76 4.78
CA ALA A 140 2.83 -5.89 4.76
C ALA A 140 2.91 -6.57 3.39
N LEU A 141 1.75 -6.75 2.71
CA LEU A 141 1.67 -7.30 1.36
C LEU A 141 2.34 -6.38 0.33
N ALA A 142 2.17 -5.06 0.46
CA ALA A 142 2.82 -4.08 -0.39
C ALA A 142 4.36 -4.17 -0.27
N TYR A 143 4.90 -4.27 0.94
CA TYR A 143 6.33 -4.48 1.14
C TYR A 143 6.82 -5.79 0.52
N LYS A 144 6.08 -6.88 0.70
CA LYS A 144 6.41 -8.17 0.09
C LYS A 144 6.41 -8.07 -1.43
N SER A 145 5.38 -7.48 -2.02
CA SER A 145 5.28 -7.30 -3.47
C SER A 145 6.44 -6.48 -4.03
N LEU A 146 6.86 -5.43 -3.31
CA LEU A 146 8.00 -4.60 -3.69
C LEU A 146 9.32 -5.41 -3.65
N MET A 147 9.51 -6.24 -2.62
CA MET A 147 10.67 -7.12 -2.50
C MET A 147 10.72 -8.13 -3.65
N ASP A 148 9.59 -8.80 -3.91
CA ASP A 148 9.51 -9.87 -4.90
C ASP A 148 9.69 -9.33 -6.33
N ALA A 149 9.05 -8.19 -6.65
CA ALA A 149 9.09 -7.58 -7.96
C ALA A 149 10.45 -6.99 -8.32
N LEU A 150 11.11 -6.33 -7.37
CA LEU A 150 12.39 -5.65 -7.58
C LEU A 150 13.58 -6.45 -7.09
N LYS A 151 13.36 -7.66 -6.57
CA LYS A 151 14.39 -8.53 -5.96
C LYS A 151 15.21 -7.81 -4.88
N LEU A 152 14.55 -6.95 -4.11
CA LEU A 152 15.15 -6.16 -3.04
C LEU A 152 15.12 -6.91 -1.72
N ASN A 153 16.15 -6.69 -0.90
CA ASN A 153 16.12 -7.13 0.50
C ASN A 153 15.38 -6.11 1.40
N GLN A 154 15.11 -6.50 2.66
CA GLN A 154 14.37 -5.67 3.61
C GLN A 154 15.04 -4.31 3.90
N GLU A 155 16.36 -4.25 3.86
CA GLU A 155 17.12 -3.01 4.10
C GLU A 155 16.97 -2.04 2.93
N GLU A 156 17.04 -2.54 1.71
CA GLU A 156 16.84 -1.76 0.49
C GLU A 156 15.42 -1.22 0.40
N VAL A 157 14.40 -2.04 0.72
CA VAL A 157 13.01 -1.59 0.81
C VAL A 157 12.85 -0.52 1.89
N ALA A 158 13.41 -0.75 3.08
CA ALA A 158 13.36 0.22 4.18
C ALA A 158 13.95 1.57 3.77
N LYS A 159 15.11 1.56 3.13
CA LYS A 159 15.77 2.75 2.60
C LYS A 159 14.92 3.45 1.54
N LYS A 160 14.32 2.68 0.61
CA LYS A 160 13.46 3.24 -0.45
C LYS A 160 12.19 3.90 0.09
N ILE A 161 11.60 3.37 1.16
CA ILE A 161 10.32 3.85 1.72
C ILE A 161 10.53 4.86 2.87
N GLY A 162 11.77 5.15 3.25
CA GLY A 162 12.06 6.06 4.36
C GLY A 162 11.64 5.50 5.74
N LYS A 163 11.58 4.16 5.86
CA LYS A 163 11.29 3.44 7.12
C LYS A 163 12.53 2.75 7.64
N SER A 164 12.51 2.32 8.90
CA SER A 164 13.60 1.50 9.43
C SER A 164 13.48 0.03 8.98
N ARG A 165 14.61 -0.68 8.80
CA ARG A 165 14.59 -2.12 8.51
C ARG A 165 13.78 -2.92 9.54
N PRO A 166 13.87 -2.67 10.87
CA PRO A 166 13.02 -3.36 11.84
C PRO A 166 11.52 -3.12 11.63
N TYR A 167 11.12 -1.93 11.15
CA TYR A 167 9.74 -1.64 10.82
C TYR A 167 9.25 -2.58 9.70
N ILE A 168 9.95 -2.64 8.57
CA ILE A 168 9.63 -3.53 7.45
C ILE A 168 9.60 -4.99 7.90
N ALA A 169 10.63 -5.45 8.65
CA ALA A 169 10.68 -6.81 9.15
C ALA A 169 9.47 -7.17 10.04
N ASN A 170 9.04 -6.25 10.90
CA ASN A 170 7.89 -6.47 11.77
C ASN A 170 6.59 -6.61 10.98
N PHE A 171 6.39 -5.79 9.95
CA PHE A 171 5.20 -5.89 9.09
C PHE A 171 5.21 -7.19 8.27
N LEU A 172 6.32 -7.55 7.65
CA LEU A 172 6.44 -8.80 6.90
C LEU A 172 6.18 -10.04 7.77
N ARG A 173 6.57 -10.01 9.05
CA ARG A 173 6.27 -11.09 10.00
C ARG A 173 4.77 -11.25 10.25
N LEU A 174 3.95 -10.21 10.12
CA LEU A 174 2.50 -10.33 10.27
C LEU A 174 1.89 -11.31 9.27
N LEU A 175 2.48 -11.44 8.08
CA LEU A 175 2.04 -12.38 7.04
C LEU A 175 2.28 -13.85 7.41
N SER A 176 3.11 -14.13 8.41
CA SER A 176 3.33 -15.50 8.92
C SER A 176 2.31 -15.93 10.00
N LEU A 177 1.44 -15.02 10.45
CA LEU A 177 0.38 -15.33 11.37
C LEU A 177 -0.74 -16.15 10.68
N PRO A 178 -1.47 -17.00 11.41
CA PRO A 178 -2.68 -17.64 10.89
C PRO A 178 -3.65 -16.62 10.29
N LEU A 179 -4.39 -17.04 9.25
CA LEU A 179 -5.32 -16.17 8.53
C LEU A 179 -6.36 -15.51 9.45
N GLU A 180 -6.84 -16.26 10.46
CA GLU A 180 -7.78 -15.74 11.46
C GLU A 180 -7.23 -14.52 12.20
N ILE A 181 -5.94 -14.54 12.57
CA ILE A 181 -5.28 -13.40 13.23
C ILE A 181 -5.09 -12.24 12.27
N GLN A 182 -4.76 -12.52 11.02
CA GLN A 182 -4.65 -11.48 9.99
C GLN A 182 -6.00 -10.78 9.77
N THR A 183 -7.11 -11.54 9.78
CA THR A 183 -8.47 -10.98 9.68
C THR A 183 -8.80 -10.12 10.90
N GLN A 184 -8.57 -10.60 12.12
CA GLN A 184 -8.78 -9.84 13.36
C GLN A 184 -7.98 -8.52 13.39
N LEU A 185 -6.76 -8.54 12.82
CA LEU A 185 -5.93 -7.35 12.68
C LEU A 185 -6.50 -6.37 11.65
N GLN A 186 -7.01 -6.87 10.52
CA GLN A 186 -7.65 -6.05 9.49
C GLN A 186 -8.96 -5.42 9.96
N GLU A 187 -9.71 -6.12 10.82
CA GLU A 187 -10.96 -5.63 11.42
C GLU A 187 -10.72 -4.70 12.62
N GLY A 188 -9.45 -4.51 13.03
CA GLY A 188 -9.10 -3.65 14.16
C GLY A 188 -9.39 -4.26 15.53
N GLN A 189 -9.75 -5.54 15.59
CA GLN A 189 -9.98 -6.26 16.86
C GLN A 189 -8.66 -6.47 17.61
N LEU A 190 -7.56 -6.61 16.89
CA LEU A 190 -6.19 -6.64 17.42
C LEU A 190 -5.37 -5.47 16.89
N SER A 191 -4.48 -4.93 17.72
CA SER A 191 -3.47 -3.98 17.26
C SER A 191 -2.24 -4.69 16.70
N VAL A 192 -1.43 -3.96 15.93
CA VAL A 192 -0.12 -4.45 15.43
C VAL A 192 0.78 -4.90 16.58
N GLY A 193 0.69 -4.23 17.76
CA GLY A 193 1.40 -4.64 18.96
C GLY A 193 0.99 -6.01 19.45
N HIS A 194 -0.31 -6.30 19.53
CA HIS A 194 -0.83 -7.62 19.89
C HIS A 194 -0.38 -8.71 18.91
N ALA A 195 -0.48 -8.44 17.61
CA ALA A 195 -0.05 -9.38 16.58
C ALA A 195 1.46 -9.71 16.67
N ARG A 196 2.29 -8.69 16.94
CA ARG A 196 3.74 -8.88 17.15
C ARG A 196 4.04 -9.70 18.41
N ALA A 197 3.34 -9.45 19.51
CA ALA A 197 3.47 -10.25 20.74
C ALA A 197 3.12 -11.71 20.49
N LEU A 198 2.00 -11.99 19.80
CA LEU A 198 1.57 -13.34 19.43
C LEU A 198 2.63 -14.11 18.60
N LEU A 199 3.37 -13.43 17.73
CA LEU A 199 4.51 -14.00 16.99
C LEU A 199 5.66 -14.47 17.90
N GLY A 200 5.71 -14.01 19.15
CA GLY A 200 6.68 -14.44 20.15
C GLY A 200 6.33 -15.77 20.81
N LEU A 201 5.12 -16.30 20.58
CA LEU A 201 4.68 -17.56 21.20
C LEU A 201 5.34 -18.76 20.50
N LYS A 202 6.04 -19.62 21.27
CA LYS A 202 6.75 -20.79 20.73
C LYS A 202 5.80 -21.89 20.22
N LYS A 203 4.58 -21.97 20.76
CA LYS A 203 3.57 -22.96 20.40
C LYS A 203 2.56 -22.35 19.43
N ALA A 204 2.73 -22.62 18.14
CA ALA A 204 1.88 -22.06 17.08
C ALA A 204 0.40 -22.44 17.23
N ASP A 205 0.09 -23.64 17.75
CA ASP A 205 -1.27 -24.12 18.03
C ASP A 205 -2.03 -23.27 19.06
N LYS A 206 -1.32 -22.52 19.87
CA LYS A 206 -1.91 -21.65 20.90
C LYS A 206 -2.12 -20.20 20.46
N ILE A 207 -1.66 -19.81 19.27
CA ILE A 207 -1.79 -18.42 18.81
C ILE A 207 -3.26 -18.02 18.67
N VAL A 208 -4.07 -18.83 17.97
CA VAL A 208 -5.50 -18.53 17.76
C VAL A 208 -6.30 -18.56 19.05
N PRO A 209 -6.20 -19.58 19.94
CA PRO A 209 -6.89 -19.53 21.22
C PRO A 209 -6.50 -18.33 22.08
N LEU A 210 -5.22 -17.94 22.07
CA LEU A 210 -4.75 -16.80 22.85
C LEU A 210 -5.27 -15.48 22.29
N SER A 211 -5.37 -15.33 20.95
CA SER A 211 -5.92 -14.11 20.35
C SER A 211 -7.39 -13.90 20.74
N LYS A 212 -8.20 -14.95 20.76
CA LYS A 212 -9.60 -14.89 21.22
C LYS A 212 -9.68 -14.38 22.66
N LYS A 213 -8.85 -14.92 23.53
CA LYS A 213 -8.76 -14.49 24.92
C LYS A 213 -8.36 -13.02 25.04
N VAL A 214 -7.39 -12.55 24.24
CA VAL A 214 -6.96 -11.14 24.19
C VAL A 214 -8.14 -10.22 23.84
N ILE A 215 -8.96 -10.61 22.86
CA ILE A 215 -10.12 -9.84 22.42
C ILE A 215 -11.21 -9.84 23.50
N GLU A 216 -11.56 -11.01 24.04
CA GLU A 216 -12.62 -11.17 25.04
C GLU A 216 -12.32 -10.44 26.35
N GLU A 217 -11.06 -10.47 26.80
CA GLU A 217 -10.64 -9.85 28.06
C GLU A 217 -10.17 -8.40 27.89
N GLY A 218 -10.07 -7.89 26.64
CA GLY A 218 -9.55 -6.53 26.37
C GLY A 218 -8.11 -6.35 26.88
N MET A 219 -7.26 -7.37 26.72
CA MET A 219 -5.89 -7.36 27.26
C MET A 219 -5.06 -6.27 26.61
N THR A 220 -4.18 -5.65 27.39
CA THR A 220 -3.16 -4.73 26.84
C THR A 220 -2.01 -5.51 26.22
N VAL A 221 -1.27 -4.88 25.28
CA VAL A 221 -0.08 -5.49 24.66
C VAL A 221 0.92 -5.96 25.72
N ARG A 222 1.14 -5.16 26.77
CA ARG A 222 2.08 -5.49 27.84
C ARG A 222 1.63 -6.73 28.63
N ALA A 223 0.34 -6.82 28.99
CA ALA A 223 -0.21 -7.99 29.69
C ALA A 223 -0.08 -9.25 28.83
N LEU A 224 -0.28 -9.14 27.51
CA LEU A 224 -0.08 -10.24 26.58
C LEU A 224 1.39 -10.67 26.50
N GLU A 225 2.33 -9.72 26.44
CA GLU A 225 3.77 -10.01 26.41
C GLU A 225 4.21 -10.76 27.68
N GLU A 226 3.76 -10.32 28.85
CA GLU A 226 4.04 -10.97 30.15
C GLU A 226 3.45 -12.42 30.17
N LEU A 227 2.22 -12.60 29.68
CA LEU A 227 1.59 -13.91 29.58
C LEU A 227 2.37 -14.85 28.63
N ILE A 228 2.78 -14.34 27.47
CA ILE A 228 3.56 -15.13 26.49
C ILE A 228 4.92 -15.52 27.07
N GLN A 229 5.57 -14.62 27.80
CA GLN A 229 6.82 -14.93 28.47
C GLN A 229 6.65 -16.12 29.43
N THR A 230 5.63 -16.08 30.28
CA THR A 230 5.30 -17.18 31.22
C THR A 230 4.97 -18.49 30.46
N MET A 231 4.23 -18.41 29.36
CA MET A 231 3.87 -19.58 28.56
C MET A 231 5.06 -20.20 27.81
N ASN A 232 6.10 -19.41 27.54
CA ASN A 232 7.32 -19.83 26.86
C ASN A 232 8.36 -20.39 27.81
N GLU A 233 8.23 -20.16 29.12
CA GLU A 233 9.14 -20.73 30.12
C GLU A 233 9.01 -22.25 30.14
N PRO A 234 10.14 -22.99 30.23
CA PRO A 234 10.08 -24.45 30.39
C PRO A 234 9.39 -24.77 31.71
N VAL A 235 8.38 -25.63 31.67
CA VAL A 235 7.77 -26.20 32.92
C VAL A 235 8.89 -26.95 33.63
N GLU A 236 9.47 -26.35 34.66
CA GLU A 236 10.37 -27.09 35.57
C GLU A 236 9.61 -28.31 36.08
N LYS A 237 10.18 -29.48 35.74
CA LYS A 237 9.68 -30.73 36.31
C LYS A 237 9.80 -30.62 37.82
N VAL A 238 8.66 -30.39 38.49
CA VAL A 238 8.58 -30.45 39.95
C VAL A 238 9.19 -31.79 40.33
N LYS A 239 10.40 -31.73 40.90
CA LYS A 239 11.06 -32.90 41.50
C LYS A 239 10.09 -33.43 42.57
N LYS A 240 9.49 -34.59 42.33
CA LYS A 240 8.80 -35.32 43.37
C LYS A 240 9.81 -35.59 44.46
N ILE A 241 9.72 -34.83 45.53
CA ILE A 241 10.40 -35.16 46.78
C ILE A 241 9.74 -36.46 47.28
N LYS A 242 10.55 -37.53 47.32
CA LYS A 242 10.17 -38.76 47.96
C LYS A 242 10.29 -38.60 49.46
#